data_3d3fbc71fe9172734bc3349e2f2f4385
#
_entry.id   3d3fbc71fe9172734bc3349e2f2f4385
#
_cell.length_a   1.000
_cell.length_b   1.000
_cell.length_c   1.000
_cell.angle_alpha   90.00
_cell.angle_beta   90.00
_cell.angle_gamma   90.00
#
_symmetry.space_group_name_H-M   'P 1'
#
loop_
_entity.id
_entity.type
_entity.pdbx_description
1 polymer ?
#
loop_
_entity_poly.entity_id
_entity_poly.type
_entity_poly.pdbx_seq_one_letter_code
_entity_poly.pdbx_strand_id
1 'polypeptide(L)'
;MNSTLSIDKLQNIWQKVTVLHSGQTYGGQQKDEKIEYINHIGSVVFEILNACAHTENFNGELAVSCALLHDSIEDTALTVEELKQLYGEQVTAGVLALTKDKNKPKDQQMIDSLTRIKAQPKEVWAVKLADRICNLYAPPYYWNNEKKLSYLQEAKTIHLHLKDGNEYLANRLMQKIEDYKKYLV
;
A
#
# COMPACT_ATOMS: atom_id res chain seq x y z
N MET A 1 11.32 19.12 12.29
CA MET A 1 9.98 19.29 12.89
C MET A 1 9.08 18.24 12.26
N ASN A 2 8.51 17.32 13.05
CA ASN A 2 7.51 16.40 12.53
C ASN A 2 6.32 17.26 12.06
N SER A 3 5.92 17.14 10.80
CA SER A 3 4.71 17.80 10.30
C SER A 3 3.54 17.28 11.12
N THR A 4 2.78 18.19 11.75
CA THR A 4 1.59 17.81 12.50
C THR A 4 0.56 17.26 11.52
N LEU A 5 0.08 16.03 11.75
CA LEU A 5 -0.98 15.42 10.95
C LEU A 5 -2.26 16.27 11.04
N SER A 6 -2.77 16.76 9.93
CA SER A 6 -4.08 17.41 9.89
C SER A 6 -5.18 16.34 9.97
N ILE A 7 -5.71 16.13 11.15
CA ILE A 7 -6.72 15.09 11.40
C ILE A 7 -7.98 15.33 10.56
N ASP A 8 -8.43 16.57 10.44
CA ASP A 8 -9.62 16.90 9.63
C ASP A 8 -9.41 16.56 8.15
N LYS A 9 -8.22 16.85 7.60
CA LYS A 9 -7.86 16.48 6.23
C LYS A 9 -7.88 14.96 6.06
N LEU A 10 -7.28 14.22 6.96
CA LEU A 10 -7.23 12.76 6.91
C LEU A 10 -8.62 12.12 7.06
N GLN A 11 -9.48 12.68 7.91
CA GLN A 11 -10.88 12.25 8.05
C GLN A 11 -11.67 12.47 6.75
N ASN A 12 -11.47 13.59 6.07
CA ASN A 12 -12.11 13.86 4.78
C ASN A 12 -11.64 12.87 3.69
N ILE A 13 -10.33 12.55 3.65
CA ILE A 13 -9.80 11.53 2.73
C ILE A 13 -10.41 10.16 3.07
N TRP A 14 -10.43 9.78 4.35
CA TRP A 14 -10.99 8.51 4.82
C TRP A 14 -12.45 8.33 4.40
N GLN A 15 -13.28 9.36 4.62
CA GLN A 15 -14.69 9.34 4.18
C GLN A 15 -14.80 9.15 2.66
N LYS A 16 -14.02 9.89 1.88
CA LYS A 16 -14.03 9.77 0.41
C LYS A 16 -13.62 8.37 -0.05
N VAL A 17 -12.54 7.83 0.50
CA VAL A 17 -12.03 6.49 0.17
C VAL A 17 -13.03 5.39 0.55
N THR A 18 -13.69 5.52 1.70
CA THR A 18 -14.76 4.59 2.12
C THR A 18 -15.89 4.55 1.10
N VAL A 19 -16.30 5.70 0.56
CA VAL A 19 -17.33 5.76 -0.50
C VAL A 19 -16.81 5.16 -1.82
N LEU A 20 -15.57 5.49 -2.22
CA LEU A 20 -14.97 5.00 -3.46
C LEU A 20 -14.84 3.48 -3.52
N HIS A 21 -14.49 2.84 -2.40
CA HIS A 21 -14.30 1.39 -2.29
C HIS A 21 -15.56 0.66 -1.76
N SER A 22 -16.71 1.34 -1.67
CA SER A 22 -17.94 0.75 -1.16
C SER A 22 -18.36 -0.50 -1.96
N GLY A 23 -18.63 -1.60 -1.25
CA GLY A 23 -19.01 -2.89 -1.84
C GLY A 23 -17.87 -3.69 -2.47
N GLN A 24 -16.65 -3.19 -2.46
CA GLN A 24 -15.47 -3.99 -2.84
C GLN A 24 -15.06 -4.90 -1.67
N THR A 25 -14.79 -6.18 -1.96
CA THR A 25 -14.42 -7.16 -0.95
C THR A 25 -13.26 -8.05 -1.42
N TYR A 26 -12.54 -8.64 -0.48
CA TYR A 26 -11.59 -9.72 -0.74
C TYR A 26 -11.89 -10.93 0.15
N GLY A 27 -11.36 -12.10 -0.23
CA GLY A 27 -11.62 -13.34 0.51
C GLY A 27 -10.81 -13.43 1.79
N GLY A 28 -11.44 -13.97 2.84
CA GLY A 28 -10.79 -14.28 4.11
C GLY A 28 -10.18 -15.68 4.15
N GLN A 29 -9.84 -16.15 5.35
CA GLN A 29 -9.24 -17.46 5.59
C GLN A 29 -10.26 -18.60 5.52
N GLN A 30 -11.53 -18.31 5.78
CA GLN A 30 -12.60 -19.30 5.76
C GLN A 30 -13.36 -19.24 4.43
N LYS A 31 -13.99 -20.37 4.07
CA LYS A 31 -14.86 -20.42 2.91
C LYS A 31 -16.02 -19.42 3.08
N ASP A 32 -16.32 -18.70 2.00
CA ASP A 32 -17.40 -17.69 1.94
C ASP A 32 -17.18 -16.44 2.81
N GLU A 33 -16.05 -16.35 3.52
CA GLU A 33 -15.68 -15.14 4.25
C GLU A 33 -15.32 -14.02 3.27
N LYS A 34 -16.01 -12.87 3.40
CA LYS A 34 -15.76 -11.65 2.64
C LYS A 34 -15.39 -10.53 3.59
N ILE A 35 -14.31 -9.86 3.29
CA ILE A 35 -13.82 -8.73 4.07
C ILE A 35 -13.92 -7.48 3.21
N GLU A 36 -14.54 -6.41 3.72
CA GLU A 36 -14.63 -5.14 3.01
C GLU A 36 -13.25 -4.58 2.70
N TYR A 37 -13.04 -4.08 1.47
CA TYR A 37 -11.72 -3.63 1.00
C TYR A 37 -11.16 -2.48 1.82
N ILE A 38 -12.01 -1.66 2.41
CA ILE A 38 -11.62 -0.57 3.30
C ILE A 38 -10.80 -1.05 4.51
N ASN A 39 -10.94 -2.33 4.93
CA ASN A 39 -10.10 -2.95 5.94
C ASN A 39 -8.63 -3.01 5.50
N HIS A 40 -8.36 -3.33 4.21
CA HIS A 40 -7.00 -3.30 3.67
C HIS A 40 -6.42 -1.89 3.72
N ILE A 41 -7.16 -0.90 3.23
CA ILE A 41 -6.73 0.52 3.25
C ILE A 41 -6.41 0.96 4.69
N GLY A 42 -7.29 0.67 5.65
CA GLY A 42 -7.07 0.98 7.08
C GLY A 42 -5.83 0.28 7.65
N SER A 43 -5.61 -0.98 7.29
CA SER A 43 -4.43 -1.74 7.73
C SER A 43 -3.13 -1.13 7.23
N VAL A 44 -3.08 -0.67 5.98
CA VAL A 44 -1.92 0.05 5.43
C VAL A 44 -1.67 1.36 6.18
N VAL A 45 -2.73 2.11 6.51
CA VAL A 45 -2.63 3.33 7.33
C VAL A 45 -2.08 3.01 8.72
N PHE A 46 -2.49 1.92 9.37
CA PHE A 46 -1.95 1.54 10.68
C PHE A 46 -0.46 1.24 10.64
N GLU A 47 0.03 0.58 9.60
CA GLU A 47 1.48 0.36 9.41
C GLU A 47 2.22 1.69 9.23
N ILE A 48 1.66 2.64 8.46
CA ILE A 48 2.26 3.96 8.24
C ILE A 48 2.25 4.80 9.53
N LEU A 49 1.16 4.81 10.30
CA LEU A 49 1.10 5.53 11.57
C LEU A 49 2.15 5.01 12.57
N ASN A 50 2.35 3.69 12.58
CA ASN A 50 3.38 3.09 13.42
C ASN A 50 4.79 3.44 12.92
N ALA A 51 5.02 3.49 11.60
CA ALA A 51 6.27 3.97 11.03
C ALA A 51 6.56 5.44 11.38
N CYS A 52 5.54 6.31 11.39
CA CYS A 52 5.68 7.71 11.83
C CYS A 52 6.20 7.82 13.27
N ALA A 53 5.77 6.92 14.16
CA ALA A 53 6.21 6.91 15.56
C ALA A 53 7.67 6.43 15.71
N HIS A 54 8.23 5.71 14.72
CA HIS A 54 9.56 5.12 14.77
C HIS A 54 10.57 5.77 13.80
N THR A 55 10.17 6.85 13.11
CA THR A 55 11.02 7.46 12.08
C THR A 55 11.06 8.97 12.26
N GLU A 56 12.25 9.51 12.51
CA GLU A 56 12.46 10.95 12.56
C GLU A 56 12.41 11.58 11.15
N ASN A 57 12.06 12.87 11.08
CA ASN A 57 12.03 13.64 9.82
C ASN A 57 11.21 13.00 8.70
N PHE A 58 10.12 12.32 9.07
CA PHE A 58 9.20 11.65 8.15
C PHE A 58 7.93 12.50 7.98
N ASN A 59 7.55 12.80 6.74
CA ASN A 59 6.33 13.55 6.44
C ASN A 59 5.11 12.63 6.56
N GLY A 60 4.61 12.47 7.80
CA GLY A 60 3.48 11.61 8.10
C GLY A 60 2.20 11.99 7.35
N GLU A 61 1.95 13.27 7.09
CA GLU A 61 0.76 13.70 6.34
C GLU A 61 0.80 13.20 4.89
N LEU A 62 1.94 13.32 4.20
CA LEU A 62 2.12 12.79 2.86
C LEU A 62 1.96 11.26 2.85
N ALA A 63 2.63 10.57 3.78
CA ALA A 63 2.59 9.12 3.84
C ALA A 63 1.18 8.58 4.11
N VAL A 64 0.45 9.14 5.08
CA VAL A 64 -0.93 8.72 5.40
C VAL A 64 -1.89 9.08 4.26
N SER A 65 -1.76 10.25 3.65
CA SER A 65 -2.59 10.63 2.49
C SER A 65 -2.37 9.67 1.32
N CYS A 66 -1.12 9.34 0.99
CA CYS A 66 -0.82 8.35 -0.05
C CYS A 66 -1.29 6.94 0.34
N ALA A 67 -1.19 6.55 1.62
CA ALA A 67 -1.68 5.25 2.09
C ALA A 67 -3.21 5.12 1.98
N LEU A 68 -3.95 6.18 2.30
CA LEU A 68 -5.41 6.21 2.13
C LEU A 68 -5.83 6.09 0.66
N LEU A 69 -5.07 6.67 -0.26
CA LEU A 69 -5.43 6.82 -1.67
C LEU A 69 -4.74 5.83 -2.62
N HIS A 70 -3.83 4.96 -2.13
CA HIS A 70 -2.88 4.20 -2.95
C HIS A 70 -3.52 3.35 -4.05
N ASP A 71 -4.71 2.79 -3.81
CA ASP A 71 -5.44 1.96 -4.76
C ASP A 71 -6.62 2.68 -5.44
N SER A 72 -6.88 3.95 -5.09
CA SER A 72 -8.08 4.66 -5.56
C SER A 72 -8.09 4.88 -7.07
N ILE A 73 -6.94 5.14 -7.70
CA ILE A 73 -6.84 5.28 -9.17
C ILE A 73 -6.87 3.92 -9.87
N GLU A 74 -6.32 2.87 -9.24
CA GLU A 74 -6.28 1.54 -9.86
C GLU A 74 -7.65 0.86 -9.84
N ASP A 75 -8.42 1.01 -8.75
CA ASP A 75 -9.56 0.16 -8.44
C ASP A 75 -10.90 0.91 -8.31
N THR A 76 -10.94 2.23 -8.53
CA THR A 76 -12.15 3.02 -8.45
C THR A 76 -12.35 3.94 -9.67
N ALA A 77 -13.43 4.71 -9.66
CA ALA A 77 -13.73 5.69 -10.70
C ALA A 77 -13.04 7.05 -10.48
N LEU A 78 -12.20 7.20 -9.44
CA LEU A 78 -11.49 8.46 -9.18
C LEU A 78 -10.52 8.76 -10.32
N THR A 79 -10.64 9.95 -10.92
CA THR A 79 -9.73 10.38 -11.99
C THR A 79 -8.47 11.04 -11.45
N VAL A 80 -7.43 11.10 -12.28
CA VAL A 80 -6.16 11.78 -11.94
C VAL A 80 -6.39 13.28 -11.73
N GLU A 81 -7.26 13.87 -12.54
CA GLU A 81 -7.63 15.28 -12.47
C GLU A 81 -8.33 15.61 -11.15
N GLU A 82 -9.29 14.78 -10.72
CA GLU A 82 -9.97 14.93 -9.43
C GLU A 82 -9.00 14.72 -8.27
N LEU A 83 -8.14 13.71 -8.34
CA LEU A 83 -7.12 13.44 -7.31
C LEU A 83 -6.21 14.67 -7.13
N LYS A 84 -5.75 15.25 -8.24
CA LYS A 84 -4.89 16.43 -8.25
C LYS A 84 -5.59 17.68 -7.69
N GLN A 85 -6.82 17.88 -8.08
CA GLN A 85 -7.63 19.02 -7.61
C GLN A 85 -7.90 18.94 -6.10
N LEU A 86 -8.18 17.74 -5.58
CA LEU A 86 -8.55 17.53 -4.17
C LEU A 86 -7.34 17.50 -3.24
N TYR A 87 -6.23 16.88 -3.67
CA TYR A 87 -5.13 16.52 -2.77
C TYR A 87 -3.77 17.08 -3.19
N GLY A 88 -3.69 17.74 -4.34
CA GLY A 88 -2.49 18.44 -4.85
C GLY A 88 -1.48 17.52 -5.54
N GLU A 89 -0.48 18.16 -6.15
CA GLU A 89 0.52 17.51 -7.01
C GLU A 89 1.30 16.41 -6.30
N GLN A 90 1.76 16.65 -5.08
CA GLN A 90 2.66 15.74 -4.38
C GLN A 90 1.97 14.41 -4.03
N VAL A 91 0.73 14.46 -3.52
CA VAL A 91 -0.07 13.28 -3.24
C VAL A 91 -0.39 12.55 -4.54
N THR A 92 -0.78 13.28 -5.58
CA THR A 92 -1.09 12.71 -6.90
C THR A 92 0.12 11.97 -7.49
N ALA A 93 1.30 12.58 -7.49
CA ALA A 93 2.52 11.95 -7.98
C ALA A 93 2.85 10.68 -7.20
N GLY A 94 2.68 10.67 -5.88
CA GLY A 94 2.86 9.51 -5.03
C GLY A 94 1.89 8.38 -5.36
N VAL A 95 0.59 8.67 -5.46
CA VAL A 95 -0.45 7.69 -5.79
C VAL A 95 -0.23 7.10 -7.20
N LEU A 96 0.07 7.93 -8.19
CA LEU A 96 0.36 7.46 -9.55
C LEU A 96 1.61 6.57 -9.61
N ALA A 97 2.62 6.82 -8.78
CA ALA A 97 3.79 5.95 -8.71
C ALA A 97 3.43 4.58 -8.11
N LEU A 98 2.50 4.52 -7.16
CA LEU A 98 1.99 3.29 -6.54
C LEU A 98 1.07 2.50 -7.47
N THR A 99 0.33 3.17 -8.35
CA THR A 99 -0.60 2.59 -9.33
C THR A 99 0.17 1.84 -10.43
N LYS A 100 -0.25 0.61 -10.76
CA LYS A 100 0.33 -0.15 -11.87
C LYS A 100 -0.11 0.41 -13.22
N ASP A 101 0.83 0.49 -14.17
CA ASP A 101 0.52 0.83 -15.56
C ASP A 101 -0.02 -0.43 -16.29
N LYS A 102 -1.33 -0.49 -16.45
CA LYS A 102 -2.04 -1.62 -17.11
C LYS A 102 -1.73 -1.75 -18.62
N ASN A 103 -1.12 -0.71 -19.23
CA ASN A 103 -0.68 -0.76 -20.63
C ASN A 103 0.65 -1.52 -20.80
N LYS A 104 1.38 -1.75 -19.73
CA LYS A 104 2.62 -2.53 -19.76
C LYS A 104 2.36 -4.04 -19.61
N PRO A 105 3.22 -4.90 -20.18
CA PRO A 105 3.21 -6.34 -19.92
C PRO A 105 3.24 -6.64 -18.41
N LYS A 106 2.49 -7.65 -17.96
CA LYS A 106 2.34 -7.98 -16.52
C LYS A 106 3.66 -8.18 -15.79
N ASP A 107 4.63 -8.79 -16.43
CA ASP A 107 5.97 -9.05 -15.90
C ASP A 107 6.81 -7.77 -15.72
N GLN A 108 6.47 -6.68 -16.42
CA GLN A 108 7.14 -5.39 -16.33
C GLN A 108 6.47 -4.40 -15.36
N GLN A 109 5.18 -4.60 -15.04
CA GLN A 109 4.39 -3.66 -14.24
C GLN A 109 4.99 -3.41 -12.85
N MET A 110 5.51 -4.46 -12.18
CA MET A 110 6.11 -4.35 -10.86
C MET A 110 7.38 -3.49 -10.91
N ILE A 111 8.31 -3.79 -11.80
CA ILE A 111 9.60 -3.07 -11.90
C ILE A 111 9.38 -1.62 -12.34
N ASP A 112 8.43 -1.38 -13.25
CA ASP A 112 8.03 -0.03 -13.64
C ASP A 112 7.51 0.78 -12.44
N SER A 113 6.56 0.23 -11.68
CA SER A 113 6.04 0.89 -10.48
C SER A 113 7.15 1.15 -9.46
N LEU A 114 8.02 0.18 -9.17
CA LEU A 114 9.15 0.36 -8.25
C LEU A 114 10.12 1.45 -8.73
N THR A 115 10.35 1.57 -10.03
CA THR A 115 11.18 2.64 -10.62
C THR A 115 10.56 4.01 -10.40
N ARG A 116 9.23 4.16 -10.64
CA ARG A 116 8.50 5.40 -10.41
C ARG A 116 8.43 5.76 -8.91
N ILE A 117 8.23 4.77 -8.04
CA ILE A 117 8.25 4.95 -6.58
C ILE A 117 9.62 5.46 -6.13
N LYS A 118 10.72 4.93 -6.66
CA LYS A 118 12.09 5.39 -6.31
C LYS A 118 12.37 6.85 -6.69
N ALA A 119 11.63 7.40 -7.63
CA ALA A 119 11.70 8.83 -7.98
C ALA A 119 10.87 9.73 -7.05
N GLN A 120 10.08 9.16 -6.11
CA GLN A 120 9.25 9.88 -5.15
C GLN A 120 9.96 10.05 -3.80
N PRO A 121 9.43 10.92 -2.91
CA PRO A 121 9.85 10.96 -1.49
C PRO A 121 9.75 9.58 -0.81
N LYS A 122 10.58 9.34 0.21
CA LYS A 122 10.65 8.06 0.93
C LYS A 122 9.34 7.66 1.59
N GLU A 123 8.48 8.61 1.87
CA GLU A 123 7.11 8.40 2.34
C GLU A 123 6.28 7.51 1.39
N VAL A 124 6.45 7.69 0.08
CA VAL A 124 5.77 6.87 -0.93
C VAL A 124 6.36 5.45 -0.98
N TRP A 125 7.69 5.30 -0.79
CA TRP A 125 8.33 3.99 -0.66
C TRP A 125 7.78 3.23 0.55
N ALA A 126 7.62 3.94 1.67
CA ALA A 126 7.05 3.41 2.90
C ALA A 126 5.64 2.87 2.69
N VAL A 127 4.79 3.58 1.91
CA VAL A 127 3.44 3.10 1.58
C VAL A 127 3.50 1.76 0.84
N LYS A 128 4.41 1.58 -0.13
CA LYS A 128 4.54 0.29 -0.84
C LYS A 128 5.04 -0.84 0.06
N LEU A 129 5.94 -0.54 1.01
CA LEU A 129 6.34 -1.51 2.03
C LEU A 129 5.16 -1.90 2.93
N ALA A 130 4.38 -0.92 3.40
CA ALA A 130 3.22 -1.13 4.26
C ALA A 130 2.11 -1.93 3.56
N ASP A 131 1.78 -1.59 2.30
CA ASP A 131 0.86 -2.36 1.45
C ASP A 131 1.30 -3.84 1.39
N ARG A 132 2.57 -4.09 1.09
CA ARG A 132 3.06 -5.47 0.99
C ARG A 132 3.05 -6.20 2.33
N ILE A 133 3.31 -5.53 3.46
CA ILE A 133 3.16 -6.11 4.80
C ILE A 133 1.72 -6.57 5.01
N CYS A 134 0.73 -5.74 4.68
CA CYS A 134 -0.69 -6.08 4.81
C CYS A 134 -1.09 -7.24 3.89
N ASN A 135 -0.52 -7.33 2.69
CA ASN A 135 -0.75 -8.42 1.74
C ASN A 135 -0.08 -9.76 2.14
N LEU A 136 0.80 -9.78 3.16
CA LEU A 136 1.44 -10.97 3.71
C LEU A 136 0.81 -11.44 5.05
N TYR A 137 -0.41 -11.01 5.36
CA TYR A 137 -1.23 -11.69 6.36
C TYR A 137 -1.74 -13.03 5.80
N ALA A 138 -2.60 -13.72 6.53
CA ALA A 138 -3.07 -15.02 6.08
C ALA A 138 -3.72 -14.93 4.69
N PRO A 139 -3.28 -15.76 3.74
CA PRO A 139 -3.85 -15.72 2.38
C PRO A 139 -5.29 -16.22 2.37
N PRO A 140 -6.12 -15.78 1.40
CA PRO A 140 -7.44 -16.33 1.17
C PRO A 140 -7.42 -17.86 1.04
N TYR A 141 -8.43 -18.53 1.57
CA TYR A 141 -8.52 -19.99 1.61
C TYR A 141 -8.37 -20.68 0.25
N TYR A 142 -8.77 -19.99 -0.84
CA TYR A 142 -8.77 -20.51 -2.21
C TYR A 142 -7.43 -20.32 -2.96
N TRP A 143 -6.42 -19.70 -2.33
CA TRP A 143 -5.12 -19.51 -2.99
C TRP A 143 -4.34 -20.81 -3.01
N ASN A 144 -3.88 -21.21 -4.21
CA ASN A 144 -2.95 -22.31 -4.37
C ASN A 144 -1.51 -21.91 -4.01
N ASN A 145 -0.62 -22.89 -3.93
CA ASN A 145 0.79 -22.65 -3.58
C ASN A 145 1.52 -21.76 -4.60
N GLU A 146 1.23 -21.87 -5.87
CA GLU A 146 1.83 -21.04 -6.91
C GLU A 146 1.54 -19.55 -6.66
N LYS A 147 0.29 -19.21 -6.35
CA LYS A 147 -0.12 -17.85 -6.02
C LYS A 147 0.57 -17.33 -4.76
N LYS A 148 0.65 -18.18 -3.72
CA LYS A 148 1.34 -17.83 -2.45
C LYS A 148 2.84 -17.59 -2.69
N LEU A 149 3.50 -18.45 -3.47
CA LEU A 149 4.91 -18.29 -3.84
C LEU A 149 5.16 -17.02 -4.66
N SER A 150 4.28 -16.70 -5.60
CA SER A 150 4.36 -15.44 -6.37
C SER A 150 4.30 -14.23 -5.44
N TYR A 151 3.38 -14.20 -4.48
CA TYR A 151 3.27 -13.11 -3.50
C TYR A 151 4.52 -12.97 -2.63
N LEU A 152 5.09 -14.10 -2.19
CA LEU A 152 6.33 -14.11 -1.43
C LEU A 152 7.51 -13.59 -2.27
N GLN A 153 7.60 -13.96 -3.54
CA GLN A 153 8.66 -13.50 -4.43
C GLN A 153 8.53 -11.99 -4.73
N GLU A 154 7.30 -11.52 -4.97
CA GLU A 154 7.03 -10.09 -5.12
C GLU A 154 7.43 -9.30 -3.86
N ALA A 155 7.15 -9.83 -2.66
CA ALA A 155 7.54 -9.18 -1.40
C ALA A 155 9.06 -9.05 -1.26
N LYS A 156 9.82 -10.08 -1.64
CA LYS A 156 11.30 -10.02 -1.65
C LYS A 156 11.83 -8.98 -2.63
N THR A 157 11.22 -8.89 -3.82
CA THR A 157 11.57 -7.89 -4.82
C THR A 157 11.29 -6.48 -4.32
N ILE A 158 10.11 -6.22 -3.74
CA ILE A 158 9.75 -4.92 -3.15
C ILE A 158 10.73 -4.55 -2.03
N HIS A 159 11.02 -5.48 -1.11
CA HIS A 159 11.99 -5.26 -0.04
C HIS A 159 13.36 -4.87 -0.59
N LEU A 160 13.88 -5.65 -1.55
CA LEU A 160 15.19 -5.39 -2.15
C LEU A 160 15.30 -3.98 -2.74
N HIS A 161 14.25 -3.51 -3.39
CA HIS A 161 14.23 -2.21 -4.07
C HIS A 161 13.95 -1.02 -3.14
N LEU A 162 13.16 -1.21 -2.07
CA LEU A 162 12.60 -0.11 -1.28
C LEU A 162 13.01 -0.11 0.19
N LYS A 163 13.85 -1.04 0.66
CA LYS A 163 14.25 -1.14 2.08
C LYS A 163 14.86 0.14 2.66
N ASP A 164 15.51 0.95 1.82
CA ASP A 164 16.13 2.22 2.24
C ASP A 164 15.10 3.38 2.37
N GLY A 165 13.83 3.11 2.07
CA GLY A 165 12.75 4.09 2.20
C GLY A 165 12.31 4.31 3.65
N ASN A 166 12.20 3.23 4.43
CA ASN A 166 11.86 3.26 5.84
C ASN A 166 12.39 2.00 6.53
N GLU A 167 13.35 2.14 7.44
CA GLU A 167 14.01 1.02 8.11
C GLU A 167 13.03 0.18 8.93
N TYR A 168 12.12 0.84 9.68
CA TYR A 168 11.13 0.15 10.50
C TYR A 168 10.24 -0.78 9.64
N LEU A 169 9.68 -0.27 8.54
CA LEU A 169 8.83 -1.05 7.64
C LEU A 169 9.63 -2.10 6.85
N ALA A 170 10.88 -1.83 6.48
CA ALA A 170 11.73 -2.81 5.84
C ALA A 170 11.97 -4.02 6.75
N ASN A 171 12.27 -3.80 8.03
CA ASN A 171 12.45 -4.87 9.02
C ASN A 171 11.14 -5.65 9.25
N ARG A 172 10.00 -4.95 9.35
CA ARG A 172 8.69 -5.60 9.45
C ARG A 172 8.35 -6.44 8.22
N LEU A 173 8.63 -5.94 7.02
CA LEU A 173 8.40 -6.72 5.79
C LEU A 173 9.26 -7.98 5.76
N MET A 174 10.54 -7.91 6.17
CA MET A 174 11.39 -9.10 6.29
C MET A 174 10.79 -10.13 7.26
N GLN A 175 10.32 -9.71 8.43
CA GLN A 175 9.65 -10.60 9.37
C GLN A 175 8.39 -11.24 8.75
N LYS A 176 7.56 -10.45 8.05
CA LYS A 176 6.37 -10.97 7.36
C LYS A 176 6.72 -11.97 6.25
N ILE A 177 7.80 -11.74 5.50
CA ILE A 177 8.31 -12.70 4.49
C ILE A 177 8.66 -14.04 5.15
N GLU A 178 9.32 -14.04 6.30
CA GLU A 178 9.64 -15.26 7.03
C GLU A 178 8.38 -15.94 7.59
N ASP A 179 7.51 -15.19 8.25
CA ASP A 179 6.25 -15.70 8.83
C ASP A 179 5.30 -16.28 7.78
N TYR A 180 5.32 -15.72 6.55
CA TYR A 180 4.43 -16.16 5.46
C TYR A 180 4.76 -17.56 4.96
N LYS A 181 6.00 -18.04 5.15
CA LYS A 181 6.42 -19.38 4.73
C LYS A 181 5.58 -20.51 5.36
N LYS A 182 4.98 -20.27 6.53
CA LYS A 182 4.07 -21.24 7.18
C LYS A 182 2.82 -21.57 6.37
N TYR A 183 2.46 -20.73 5.38
CA TYR A 183 1.31 -20.95 4.50
C TYR A 183 1.68 -21.68 3.20
N LEU A 184 2.96 -21.94 2.96
CA LEU A 184 3.44 -22.75 1.84
C LEU A 184 3.41 -24.23 2.26
N VAL A 185 2.71 -25.04 1.51
CA VAL A 185 2.56 -26.49 1.78
C VAL A 185 3.31 -27.27 0.71
#